data_457b325648f2ef6ba7caad9f7d584503
#
_entry.id   457b325648f2ef6ba7caad9f7d584503
#
_cell.length_a   1.000
_cell.length_b   1.000
_cell.length_c   1.000
_cell.angle_alpha   90.00
_cell.angle_beta   90.00
_cell.angle_gamma   90.00
#
_symmetry.space_group_name_H-M   'P 1'
#
loop_
_entity.id
_entity.type
_entity.pdbx_description
1 polymer ?
#
loop_
_entity_poly.entity_id
_entity_poly.type
_entity_poly.pdbx_seq_one_letter_code
_entity_poly.pdbx_strand_id
1 'polypeptide(L)'
;MSRPANPRAAARQACSLLANRLPGSRRGTVRQHLARGGHIAQVIWRRWQVGPYQWRLKHLRWYLVERTGQHASGTRYRHWLTVRLLILALDHDGWIERLDGPWVRPSGVRGALKAGRPALEPTPSANRGSAL
;
A
#
# COMPACT_ATOMS: atom_id res chain seq x y z
N MET A 1 -15.96 14.15 6.70
CA MET A 1 -16.30 13.97 5.28
C MET A 1 -17.32 12.86 5.13
N SER A 2 -18.24 13.07 4.23
CA SER A 2 -19.30 12.09 4.04
C SER A 2 -18.78 10.85 3.33
N ARG A 3 -19.54 9.77 3.45
CA ARG A 3 -19.25 8.52 2.79
C ARG A 3 -19.45 8.70 1.28
N PRO A 4 -18.49 8.24 0.47
CA PRO A 4 -18.68 8.34 -0.98
C PRO A 4 -19.79 7.42 -1.47
N ALA A 5 -20.44 7.83 -2.55
CA ALA A 5 -21.59 7.13 -3.07
C ALA A 5 -21.22 5.95 -3.97
N ASN A 6 -20.00 5.92 -4.46
CA ASN A 6 -19.57 4.88 -5.41
C ASN A 6 -18.04 4.76 -5.39
N PRO A 7 -17.48 3.74 -6.06
CA PRO A 7 -16.03 3.54 -6.04
C PRO A 7 -15.25 4.73 -6.61
N ARG A 8 -15.79 5.37 -7.65
CA ARG A 8 -15.10 6.51 -8.27
C ARG A 8 -14.99 7.67 -7.28
N ALA A 9 -16.04 7.93 -6.51
CA ALA A 9 -16.02 8.98 -5.51
C ALA A 9 -15.00 8.66 -4.41
N ALA A 10 -14.92 7.39 -4.01
CA ALA A 10 -13.92 6.97 -3.04
C ALA A 10 -12.51 7.19 -3.57
N ALA A 11 -12.28 6.88 -4.84
CA ALA A 11 -10.98 7.10 -5.46
C ALA A 11 -10.62 8.58 -5.48
N ARG A 12 -11.58 9.45 -5.78
CA ARG A 12 -11.32 10.89 -5.76
C ARG A 12 -10.91 11.39 -4.39
N GLN A 13 -11.54 10.88 -3.34
CA GLN A 13 -11.18 11.26 -1.98
C GLN A 13 -9.75 10.84 -1.66
N ALA A 14 -9.37 9.61 -2.02
CA ALA A 14 -8.02 9.14 -1.78
C ALA A 14 -6.99 9.94 -2.57
N CYS A 15 -7.29 10.26 -3.82
CA CYS A 15 -6.38 11.05 -4.64
C CYS A 15 -6.19 12.45 -4.07
N SER A 16 -7.26 13.07 -3.57
CA SER A 16 -7.16 14.39 -2.96
C SER A 16 -6.30 14.35 -1.70
N LEU A 17 -6.48 13.32 -0.87
CA LEU A 17 -5.65 13.16 0.33
C LEU A 17 -4.18 13.07 -0.03
N LEU A 18 -3.84 12.25 -1.01
CA LEU A 18 -2.46 12.07 -1.43
C LEU A 18 -1.89 13.31 -2.10
N ALA A 19 -2.67 13.97 -2.94
CA ALA A 19 -2.22 15.17 -3.64
C ALA A 19 -1.88 16.29 -2.66
N ASN A 20 -2.67 16.42 -1.60
CA ASN A 20 -2.40 17.44 -0.58
C ASN A 20 -1.16 17.11 0.24
N ARG A 21 -0.79 15.85 0.32
CA ARG A 21 0.34 15.41 1.13
C ARG A 21 1.65 15.39 0.34
N LEU A 22 1.58 15.14 -0.97
CA LEU A 22 2.75 14.91 -1.81
C LEU A 22 3.03 16.13 -2.67
N PRO A 23 4.09 16.89 -2.40
CA PRO A 23 4.43 18.00 -3.28
C PRO A 23 4.98 17.49 -4.59
N GLY A 24 4.94 18.33 -5.62
CA GLY A 24 5.47 17.96 -6.92
C GLY A 24 4.64 16.91 -7.61
N SER A 25 3.34 17.12 -7.64
CA SER A 25 2.37 16.12 -8.06
C SER A 25 2.52 15.63 -9.51
N ARG A 26 3.40 16.21 -10.29
CA ARG A 26 3.60 15.77 -11.67
C ARG A 26 4.67 14.72 -11.82
N ARG A 27 5.40 14.42 -10.80
CA ARG A 27 6.44 13.42 -10.87
C ARG A 27 5.83 12.04 -10.99
N GLY A 28 6.55 11.15 -11.69
CA GLY A 28 6.06 9.79 -11.91
C GLY A 28 5.72 9.06 -10.62
N THR A 29 6.57 9.20 -9.60
CA THR A 29 6.34 8.54 -8.33
C THR A 29 5.04 9.02 -7.68
N VAL A 30 4.78 10.32 -7.71
CA VAL A 30 3.55 10.86 -7.15
C VAL A 30 2.34 10.34 -7.91
N ARG A 31 2.41 10.34 -9.25
CA ARG A 31 1.31 9.82 -10.06
C ARG A 31 1.04 8.36 -9.78
N GLN A 32 2.09 7.57 -9.56
CA GLN A 32 1.92 6.16 -9.21
C GLN A 32 1.19 6.01 -7.89
N HIS A 33 1.53 6.83 -6.89
CA HIS A 33 0.82 6.79 -5.61
C HIS A 33 -0.64 7.22 -5.76
N LEU A 34 -0.90 8.25 -6.58
CA LEU A 34 -2.28 8.68 -6.81
C LEU A 34 -3.11 7.56 -7.45
N ALA A 35 -2.57 6.94 -8.50
CA ALA A 35 -3.27 5.87 -9.19
C ALA A 35 -3.51 4.68 -8.25
N ARG A 36 -2.49 4.32 -7.49
CA ARG A 36 -2.59 3.18 -6.57
C ARG A 36 -3.54 3.49 -5.42
N GLY A 37 -3.47 4.72 -4.89
CA GLY A 37 -4.38 5.13 -3.83
C GLY A 37 -5.83 5.10 -4.27
N GLY A 38 -6.11 5.58 -5.48
CA GLY A 38 -7.44 5.51 -6.03
C GLY A 38 -7.93 4.08 -6.18
N HIS A 39 -7.06 3.20 -6.65
CA HIS A 39 -7.39 1.77 -6.78
C HIS A 39 -7.71 1.15 -5.42
N ILE A 40 -6.87 1.43 -4.42
CA ILE A 40 -7.09 0.91 -3.07
C ILE A 40 -8.45 1.32 -2.55
N ALA A 41 -8.78 2.62 -2.72
CA ALA A 41 -10.05 3.12 -2.25
C ALA A 41 -11.24 2.47 -2.96
N GLN A 42 -11.12 2.23 -4.26
CA GLN A 42 -12.18 1.56 -5.01
C GLN A 42 -12.38 0.12 -4.54
N VAL A 43 -11.29 -0.60 -4.33
CA VAL A 43 -11.35 -2.00 -3.88
C VAL A 43 -12.01 -2.09 -2.51
N ILE A 44 -11.62 -1.21 -1.59
CA ILE A 44 -12.20 -1.21 -0.25
C ILE A 44 -13.68 -0.82 -0.32
N TRP A 45 -14.02 0.17 -1.16
CA TRP A 45 -15.41 0.56 -1.30
C TRP A 45 -16.28 -0.59 -1.81
N ARG A 46 -15.78 -1.34 -2.79
CA ARG A 46 -16.54 -2.46 -3.33
C ARG A 46 -16.80 -3.55 -2.29
N ARG A 47 -15.89 -3.72 -1.36
CA ARG A 47 -16.02 -4.74 -0.31
C ARG A 47 -16.87 -4.26 0.87
N TRP A 48 -16.70 -2.99 1.28
CA TRP A 48 -17.23 -2.51 2.54
C TRP A 48 -18.16 -1.30 2.40
N GLN A 49 -18.23 -0.69 1.23
CA GLN A 49 -18.99 0.53 0.96
C GLN A 49 -18.61 1.69 1.87
N VAL A 50 -17.33 1.80 2.19
CA VAL A 50 -16.80 2.91 2.97
C VAL A 50 -15.70 3.60 2.18
N GLY A 51 -15.55 4.90 2.41
CA GLY A 51 -14.48 5.68 1.81
C GLY A 51 -13.34 5.91 2.80
N PRO A 52 -12.30 6.63 2.35
CA PRO A 52 -11.11 6.85 3.19
C PRO A 52 -11.42 7.43 4.57
N TYR A 53 -12.38 8.34 4.66
CA TYR A 53 -12.68 9.00 5.93
C TYR A 53 -13.45 8.09 6.90
N GLN A 54 -13.94 6.94 6.42
CA GLN A 54 -14.62 5.96 7.25
C GLN A 54 -13.79 4.70 7.48
N TRP A 55 -12.58 4.67 6.94
CA TRP A 55 -11.72 3.49 7.09
C TRP A 55 -11.41 3.21 8.54
N ARG A 56 -11.28 1.91 8.83
CA ARG A 56 -10.76 1.42 10.09
C ARG A 56 -9.58 0.53 9.81
N LEU A 57 -8.86 0.22 10.86
CA LEU A 57 -7.66 -0.62 10.73
C LEU A 57 -7.96 -1.92 9.99
N LYS A 58 -9.12 -2.53 10.26
CA LYS A 58 -9.49 -3.80 9.64
C LYS A 58 -9.61 -3.71 8.13
N HIS A 59 -10.04 -2.58 7.61
CA HIS A 59 -10.18 -2.39 6.16
C HIS A 59 -8.83 -2.41 5.47
N LEU A 60 -7.86 -1.73 6.04
CA LEU A 60 -6.52 -1.67 5.48
C LEU A 60 -5.79 -3.00 5.64
N ARG A 61 -5.96 -3.65 6.78
CA ARG A 61 -5.37 -4.96 6.99
C ARG A 61 -5.93 -5.96 5.98
N TRP A 62 -7.24 -5.96 5.76
CA TRP A 62 -7.85 -6.83 4.76
C TRP A 62 -7.23 -6.59 3.39
N TYR A 63 -7.07 -5.33 3.01
CA TYR A 63 -6.48 -5.02 1.71
C TYR A 63 -5.07 -5.59 1.60
N LEU A 64 -4.24 -5.34 2.60
CA LEU A 64 -2.85 -5.78 2.55
C LEU A 64 -2.70 -7.31 2.62
N VAL A 65 -3.57 -7.97 3.38
CA VAL A 65 -3.50 -9.42 3.51
C VAL A 65 -4.13 -10.12 2.31
N GLU A 66 -5.35 -9.72 1.97
CA GLU A 66 -6.15 -10.47 0.99
C GLU A 66 -5.91 -9.99 -0.44
N ARG A 67 -5.85 -8.69 -0.64
CA ARG A 67 -5.78 -8.17 -2.01
C ARG A 67 -4.38 -8.11 -2.56
N THR A 68 -3.37 -7.98 -1.70
CA THR A 68 -2.00 -7.97 -2.16
C THR A 68 -1.29 -9.30 -1.92
N GLY A 69 -1.97 -10.26 -1.33
CA GLY A 69 -1.35 -11.52 -0.94
C GLY A 69 -0.76 -12.32 -2.08
N GLN A 70 -1.29 -12.15 -3.30
CA GLN A 70 -0.81 -12.86 -4.47
C GLN A 70 0.31 -12.12 -5.20
N HIS A 71 0.62 -10.91 -4.78
CA HIS A 71 1.64 -10.10 -5.45
C HIS A 71 3.04 -10.48 -4.98
N ALA A 72 4.02 -10.22 -5.84
CA ALA A 72 5.43 -10.31 -5.44
C ALA A 72 5.72 -9.33 -4.31
N SER A 73 6.74 -9.61 -3.51
CA SER A 73 7.02 -8.81 -2.32
C SER A 73 7.30 -7.35 -2.64
N GLY A 74 7.96 -7.06 -3.76
CA GLY A 74 8.19 -5.68 -4.15
C GLY A 74 6.92 -4.94 -4.46
N THR A 75 5.97 -5.61 -5.12
CA THR A 75 4.68 -5.02 -5.43
C THR A 75 3.86 -4.79 -4.16
N ARG A 76 3.87 -5.77 -3.25
CA ARG A 76 3.19 -5.60 -1.96
C ARG A 76 3.76 -4.41 -1.20
N TYR A 77 5.06 -4.27 -1.21
CA TYR A 77 5.71 -3.16 -0.54
C TYR A 77 5.26 -1.81 -1.11
N ARG A 78 5.12 -1.72 -2.44
CA ARG A 78 4.64 -0.48 -3.06
C ARG A 78 3.22 -0.14 -2.63
N HIS A 79 2.36 -1.15 -2.53
CA HIS A 79 1.01 -0.94 -2.01
C HIS A 79 1.05 -0.47 -0.56
N TRP A 80 1.93 -1.05 0.24
CA TRP A 80 2.10 -0.63 1.61
C TRP A 80 2.53 0.83 1.72
N LEU A 81 3.45 1.26 0.86
CA LEU A 81 3.90 2.65 0.89
C LEU A 81 2.74 3.62 0.61
N THR A 82 1.87 3.26 -0.33
CA THR A 82 0.70 4.09 -0.63
C THR A 82 -0.29 4.08 0.54
N VAL A 83 -0.54 2.92 1.14
CA VAL A 83 -1.40 2.82 2.32
C VAL A 83 -0.85 3.68 3.45
N ARG A 84 0.45 3.63 3.67
CA ARG A 84 1.09 4.42 4.71
C ARG A 84 0.88 5.92 4.50
N LEU A 85 1.03 6.36 3.26
CA LEU A 85 0.80 7.78 2.93
C LEU A 85 -0.66 8.18 3.19
N LEU A 86 -1.60 7.32 2.85
CA LEU A 86 -3.02 7.58 3.11
C LEU A 86 -3.29 7.65 4.62
N ILE A 87 -2.68 6.76 5.39
CA ILE A 87 -2.82 6.76 6.84
C ILE A 87 -2.31 8.09 7.40
N LEU A 88 -1.14 8.54 6.95
CA LEU A 88 -0.58 9.80 7.42
C LEU A 88 -1.47 10.97 7.03
N ALA A 89 -2.02 10.95 5.81
CA ALA A 89 -2.91 12.02 5.37
C ALA A 89 -4.20 12.08 6.18
N LEU A 90 -4.62 10.95 6.74
CA LEU A 90 -5.81 10.86 7.56
C LEU A 90 -5.53 11.06 9.05
N ASP A 91 -4.28 11.33 9.42
CA ASP A 91 -3.88 11.53 10.81
C ASP A 91 -4.11 10.31 11.70
N HIS A 92 -3.96 9.13 11.13
CA HIS A 92 -4.07 7.88 11.88
C HIS A 92 -2.70 7.23 12.08
N ASP A 93 -1.70 8.02 12.41
CA ASP A 93 -0.30 7.58 12.45
C ASP A 93 -0.09 6.30 13.27
N GLY A 94 -0.82 6.13 14.35
CA GLY A 94 -0.68 4.96 15.20
C GLY A 94 -1.05 3.65 14.50
N TRP A 95 -1.77 3.72 13.40
CA TRP A 95 -2.12 2.51 12.65
C TRP A 95 -0.92 1.89 11.94
N ILE A 96 0.10 2.70 11.63
CA ILE A 96 1.25 2.21 10.86
C ILE A 96 1.92 1.05 11.57
N GLU A 97 2.15 1.18 12.86
CA GLU A 97 2.80 0.13 13.64
C GLU A 97 1.91 -1.08 13.81
N ARG A 98 0.61 -0.89 13.76
CA ARG A 98 -0.35 -1.98 13.93
C ARG A 98 -0.60 -2.76 12.64
N LEU A 99 -0.06 -2.31 11.52
CA LEU A 99 -0.18 -2.99 10.25
C LEU A 99 1.12 -3.68 9.85
N ASP A 100 1.78 -4.28 10.83
CA ASP A 100 3.02 -5.01 10.57
C ASP A 100 2.73 -6.33 9.86
N GLY A 101 3.55 -6.67 8.88
CA GLY A 101 3.39 -7.88 8.12
C GLY A 101 4.43 -7.98 7.01
N PRO A 102 4.33 -9.01 6.15
CA PRO A 102 5.35 -9.21 5.10
C PRO A 102 5.43 -8.09 4.07
N TRP A 103 4.45 -7.20 4.04
CA TRP A 103 4.43 -6.09 3.09
C TRP A 103 5.32 -4.93 3.50
N VAL A 104 5.77 -4.86 4.76
CA VAL A 104 6.50 -3.68 5.24
C VAL A 104 7.95 -3.62 4.76
N ARG A 105 8.44 -4.65 4.10
CA ARG A 105 9.80 -4.66 3.58
C ARG A 105 9.78 -5.00 2.10
N PRO A 106 10.66 -4.36 1.31
CA PRO A 106 10.62 -4.52 -0.14
C PRO A 106 10.95 -5.93 -0.62
N SER A 107 11.66 -6.70 0.19
CA SER A 107 11.87 -8.09 -0.15
C SER A 107 11.99 -8.85 1.12
N GLY A 108 11.73 -10.04 1.02
CA GLY A 108 11.89 -10.84 2.16
C GLY A 108 13.24 -10.82 2.69
N VAL A 109 14.10 -10.37 2.11
CA VAL A 109 15.29 -10.36 2.56
C VAL A 109 15.91 -9.45 3.07
N ARG A 110 15.90 -9.15 3.09
CA ARG A 110 16.71 -8.54 3.43
C ARG A 110 16.69 -8.07 4.33
N GLY A 111 16.08 -8.12 4.48
CA GLY A 111 16.05 -7.62 5.45
C GLY A 111 17.16 -7.92 6.11
N ALA A 112 17.38 -8.44 6.07
CA ALA A 112 18.35 -8.57 6.72
C ALA A 112 19.47 -8.43 5.98
N LEU A 113 19.33 -8.43 5.49
CA LEU A 113 19.98 -8.35 4.88
C LEU A 113 20.56 -7.50 4.80
N LYS A 114 20.85 -7.24 5.11
CA LYS A 114 21.29 -6.85 4.95
C LYS A 114 22.03 -6.88 5.26
N ALA A 115 22.20 -7.02 5.66
CA ALA A 115 22.83 -7.29 5.81
C ALA A 115 23.45 -7.97 5.20
N GLY A 116 23.66 -8.33 4.85
CA GLY A 116 23.93 -8.98 4.20
C GLY A 116 23.83 -9.57 3.37
N ARG A 117 23.82 -9.83 3.10
CA ARG A 117 23.60 -10.36 2.23
C ARG A 117 23.65 -11.13 1.79
N PRO A 118 23.75 -11.47 1.91
CA PRO A 118 23.68 -12.16 1.29
C PRO A 118 23.29 -12.70 0.55
N ALA A 119 23.27 -13.01 0.66
CA ALA A 119 22.87 -13.45 -0.07
C ALA A 119 22.29 -13.98 -0.89
N LEU A 120 22.28 -14.17 -0.87
CA LEU A 120 21.74 -14.61 -1.66
C LEU A 120 21.10 -15.24 -2.30
N GLU A 121 20.87 -15.32 -2.22
CA GLU A 121 20.35 -15.91 -2.75
C GLU A 121 19.74 -16.44 -3.38
N PRO A 122 19.85 -16.69 -3.28
CA PRO A 122 19.30 -17.19 -3.90
C PRO A 122 18.53 -17.50 -4.51
N THR A 123 18.53 -17.41 -4.34
CA THR A 123 18.04 -17.72 -4.96
C THR A 123 17.24 -18.04 -5.52
N PRO A 124 17.09 -18.17 -5.39
CA PRO A 124 16.58 -18.47 -5.97
C PRO A 124 15.95 -18.54 -6.47
N SER A 125 15.95 -18.42 -6.13
CA SER A 125 15.66 -18.51 -6.67
C SER A 125 15.21 -18.38 -7.23
N ALA A 126 15.17 -18.31 -6.84
CA ALA A 126 14.99 -18.24 -7.34
C ALA A 126 14.60 -17.94 -7.88
N ASN A 127 14.89 -17.92 -7.81
CA ASN A 127 14.85 -17.82 -8.47
C ASN A 127 14.40 -17.58 -9.00
N ARG A 128 14.31 -17.38 -8.42
CA ARG A 128 14.36 -17.34 -8.95
C ARG A 128 13.96 -17.15 -9.30
N GLY A 129 14.12 -17.14 -9.01
CA GLY A 129 14.18 -17.15 -9.28
C GLY A 129 13.99 -16.92 -9.46
N SER A 130 14.06 -16.69 -8.99
CA SER A 130 14.23 -16.67 -9.19
C SER A 130 14.12 -16.35 -9.38
N ALA A 131 14.07 -16.15 -8.70
CA ALA A 131 14.32 -16.07 -8.80
C ALA A 131 14.21 -15.74 -8.94
N LEU A 132 14.37 -15.62 -8.65
CA LEU A 132 14.63 -15.59 -8.79
C LEU A 132 14.46 -15.48 -8.97
#